data_7a8a9c64c60e22433bc7553b88d22536
#
_entry.id   7a8a9c64c60e22433bc7553b88d22536
#
_cell.length_a   1.000
_cell.length_b   1.000
_cell.length_c   1.000
_cell.angle_alpha   90.00
_cell.angle_beta   90.00
_cell.angle_gamma   90.00
#
_symmetry.space_group_name_H-M   'P 1'
#
loop_
_entity.id
_entity.type
_entity.pdbx_description
1 polymer ?
#
loop_
_entity_poly.entity_id
_entity_poly.type
_entity_poly.pdbx_seq_one_letter_code
_entity_poly.pdbx_strand_id
1 'polypeptide(L)'
;SLEADGWVVREEQLLPAQSGILDITRAEGEEVGRGQTVALVHQNSQALDVQAQMEELAMEIELLDYAMNQTDDVVSAARLDESILQSLASLRFASASGSYRQLDDDVMELKSQVLKRSYTYGEGLDSSQLSALRQSLIEEYRALRTQSSSVTSRITAPAAGVFSSLADGYESLLTPQSILTMTPADLDALAGQQVTAPSGTAGKLITSDRWYFAAAVSEEEALRLSKESSVTARFSGSFSPARKESSGIFTLSQTASTDPHNAS
;
A
#
# COMPACT_ATOMS: atom_id res chain seq x y z
N SER A 1 29.32 23.90 4.08
CA SER A 1 28.43 22.79 3.61
C SER A 1 29.25 21.51 3.64
N LEU A 2 28.62 20.42 3.97
CA LEU A 2 29.16 19.07 3.96
C LEU A 2 28.36 18.26 2.95
N GLU A 3 29.02 17.50 2.11
CA GLU A 3 28.42 16.51 1.22
C GLU A 3 28.82 15.11 1.72
N ALA A 4 27.85 14.22 1.91
CA ALA A 4 28.10 12.87 2.32
C ALA A 4 27.03 11.93 1.72
N ASP A 5 27.50 10.78 1.25
CA ASP A 5 26.62 9.67 0.91
C ASP A 5 26.20 8.92 2.17
N GLY A 6 24.95 8.51 2.23
CA GLY A 6 24.45 7.84 3.41
C GLY A 6 23.09 7.19 3.23
N TRP A 7 22.61 6.63 4.31
CA TRP A 7 21.39 5.84 4.38
C TRP A 7 20.31 6.55 5.18
N VAL A 8 19.09 6.56 4.63
CA VAL A 8 17.91 6.94 5.41
C VAL A 8 17.39 5.71 6.12
N VAL A 9 17.32 5.79 7.45
CA VAL A 9 16.95 4.69 8.33
C VAL A 9 15.67 5.04 9.08
N ARG A 10 14.71 4.14 9.03
CA ARG A 10 13.42 4.26 9.72
C ARG A 10 13.15 2.99 10.50
N GLU A 11 12.19 3.04 11.40
CA GLU A 11 11.66 1.84 12.00
C GLU A 11 10.69 1.17 11.01
N GLU A 12 11.16 0.09 10.40
CA GLU A 12 10.44 -0.63 9.36
C GLU A 12 10.30 -2.10 9.75
N GLN A 13 9.14 -2.67 9.47
CA GLN A 13 8.86 -4.07 9.72
C GLN A 13 8.46 -4.74 8.42
N LEU A 14 9.23 -5.73 7.97
CA LEU A 14 8.86 -6.56 6.84
C LEU A 14 7.59 -7.36 7.14
N LEU A 15 6.70 -7.40 6.17
CA LEU A 15 5.55 -8.30 6.20
C LEU A 15 6.01 -9.70 5.79
N PRO A 16 5.44 -10.76 6.39
CA PRO A 16 5.92 -12.11 6.18
C PRO A 16 5.81 -12.51 4.71
N ALA A 17 6.87 -13.18 4.24
CA ALA A 17 6.88 -13.82 2.93
C ALA A 17 6.02 -15.09 2.94
N GLN A 18 5.19 -15.27 1.94
CA GLN A 18 4.37 -16.45 1.75
C GLN A 18 4.43 -16.93 0.30
N SER A 19 4.26 -18.24 0.10
CA SER A 19 4.15 -18.84 -1.23
C SER A 19 2.72 -18.74 -1.73
N GLY A 20 2.55 -18.37 -3.00
CA GLY A 20 1.25 -18.21 -3.66
C GLY A 20 1.20 -16.97 -4.52
N ILE A 21 0.01 -16.64 -5.01
CA ILE A 21 -0.25 -15.40 -5.74
C ILE A 21 -0.59 -14.32 -4.74
N LEU A 22 0.28 -13.32 -4.65
CA LEU A 22 0.12 -12.20 -3.74
C LEU A 22 -0.78 -11.13 -4.36
N ASP A 23 -1.82 -10.76 -3.65
CA ASP A 23 -2.74 -9.69 -3.99
C ASP A 23 -2.68 -8.61 -2.88
N ILE A 24 -2.05 -7.48 -3.19
CA ILE A 24 -1.85 -6.37 -2.25
C ILE A 24 -3.12 -5.53 -2.22
N THR A 25 -3.76 -5.45 -1.05
CA THR A 25 -5.04 -4.77 -0.85
C THR A 25 -4.90 -3.33 -0.33
N ARG A 26 -3.67 -2.83 -0.19
CA ARG A 26 -3.37 -1.48 0.32
C ARG A 26 -2.60 -0.66 -0.70
N ALA A 27 -2.93 0.62 -0.75
CA ALA A 27 -2.19 1.58 -1.57
C ALA A 27 -0.84 1.92 -0.93
N GLU A 28 0.13 2.31 -1.75
CA GLU A 28 1.41 2.83 -1.28
C GLU A 28 1.21 4.10 -0.43
N GLY A 29 1.76 4.11 0.78
CA GLY A 29 1.63 5.22 1.71
C GLY A 29 0.32 5.23 2.52
N GLU A 30 -0.50 4.18 2.43
CA GLU A 30 -1.75 4.07 3.19
C GLU A 30 -1.49 3.76 4.67
N GLU A 31 -2.18 4.46 5.56
CA GLU A 31 -2.15 4.16 7.00
C GLU A 31 -2.95 2.90 7.29
N VAL A 32 -2.35 1.98 8.03
CA VAL A 32 -2.99 0.72 8.43
C VAL A 32 -2.93 0.54 9.94
N GLY A 33 -4.02 0.09 10.51
CA GLY A 33 -4.09 -0.29 11.91
C GLY A 33 -3.62 -1.73 12.14
N ARG A 34 -3.20 -2.03 13.36
CA ARG A 34 -2.85 -3.40 13.76
C ARG A 34 -4.01 -4.37 13.50
N GLY A 35 -3.72 -5.51 12.88
CA GLY A 35 -4.69 -6.54 12.55
C GLY A 35 -5.47 -6.31 11.26
N GLN A 36 -5.33 -5.16 10.62
CA GLN A 36 -5.93 -4.94 9.31
C GLN A 36 -5.24 -5.77 8.23
N THR A 37 -6.01 -6.26 7.28
CA THR A 37 -5.48 -7.01 6.12
C THR A 37 -4.69 -6.06 5.23
N VAL A 38 -3.48 -6.47 4.85
CA VAL A 38 -2.60 -5.73 3.93
C VAL A 38 -2.43 -6.44 2.59
N ALA A 39 -2.57 -7.75 2.57
CA ALA A 39 -2.55 -8.55 1.36
C ALA A 39 -3.32 -9.85 1.53
N LEU A 40 -3.77 -10.40 0.42
CA LEU A 40 -4.30 -11.76 0.29
C LEU A 40 -3.26 -12.63 -0.42
N VAL A 41 -3.20 -13.89 -0.07
CA VAL A 41 -2.34 -14.88 -0.71
C VAL A 41 -3.21 -16.02 -1.22
N HIS A 42 -3.34 -16.12 -2.52
CA HIS A 42 -4.13 -17.13 -3.21
C HIS A 42 -3.26 -18.33 -3.56
N GLN A 43 -3.73 -19.53 -3.31
CA GLN A 43 -2.97 -20.76 -3.62
C GLN A 43 -2.75 -20.96 -5.12
N ASN A 44 -3.69 -20.49 -5.95
CA ASN A 44 -3.66 -20.62 -7.40
C ASN A 44 -4.54 -19.55 -8.07
N SER A 45 -4.54 -19.49 -9.39
CA SER A 45 -5.34 -18.55 -10.17
C SER A 45 -6.85 -18.71 -9.97
N GLN A 46 -7.32 -19.94 -9.75
CA GLN A 46 -8.75 -20.18 -9.49
C GLN A 46 -9.20 -19.54 -8.18
N ALA A 47 -8.34 -19.50 -7.15
CA ALA A 47 -8.63 -18.78 -5.91
C ALA A 47 -8.73 -17.27 -6.12
N LEU A 48 -7.94 -16.72 -7.04
CA LEU A 48 -8.03 -15.31 -7.44
C LEU A 48 -9.34 -15.02 -8.17
N ASP A 49 -9.78 -15.91 -9.08
CA ASP A 49 -11.05 -15.78 -9.80
C ASP A 49 -12.25 -15.82 -8.82
N VAL A 50 -12.21 -16.70 -7.82
CA VAL A 50 -13.22 -16.76 -6.75
C VAL A 50 -13.28 -15.45 -5.96
N GLN A 51 -12.13 -14.86 -5.66
CA GLN A 51 -12.07 -13.58 -4.95
C GLN A 51 -12.72 -12.46 -5.79
N ALA A 52 -12.41 -12.38 -7.08
CA ALA A 52 -13.00 -11.41 -7.99
C ALA A 52 -14.53 -11.56 -8.09
N GLN A 53 -15.03 -12.79 -8.16
CA GLN A 53 -16.48 -13.07 -8.14
C GLN A 53 -17.14 -12.63 -6.83
N MET A 54 -16.47 -12.84 -5.69
CA MET A 54 -16.98 -12.39 -4.39
C MET A 54 -17.09 -10.87 -4.32
N GLU A 55 -16.11 -10.14 -4.85
CA GLU A 55 -16.12 -8.67 -4.89
C GLU A 55 -17.26 -8.17 -5.78
N GLU A 56 -17.47 -8.80 -6.94
CA GLU A 56 -18.59 -8.47 -7.83
C GLU A 56 -19.94 -8.68 -7.15
N LEU A 57 -20.14 -9.85 -6.50
CA LEU A 57 -21.38 -10.13 -5.77
C LEU A 57 -21.61 -9.18 -4.59
N ALA A 58 -20.55 -8.84 -3.85
CA ALA A 58 -20.64 -7.88 -2.75
C ALA A 58 -21.10 -6.50 -3.25
N MET A 59 -20.56 -6.04 -4.38
CA MET A 59 -21.00 -4.81 -5.04
C MET A 59 -22.47 -4.88 -5.46
N GLU A 60 -22.89 -5.96 -6.10
CA GLU A 60 -24.29 -6.11 -6.53
C GLU A 60 -25.27 -6.14 -5.34
N ILE A 61 -24.93 -6.81 -4.25
CA ILE A 61 -25.72 -6.82 -3.01
C ILE A 61 -25.87 -5.40 -2.45
N GLU A 62 -24.78 -4.63 -2.41
CA GLU A 62 -24.80 -3.25 -1.93
C GLU A 62 -25.69 -2.36 -2.81
N LEU A 63 -25.65 -2.54 -4.15
CA LEU A 63 -26.49 -1.80 -5.08
C LEU A 63 -27.98 -2.14 -4.93
N LEU A 64 -28.30 -3.41 -4.66
CA LEU A 64 -29.69 -3.83 -4.36
C LEU A 64 -30.16 -3.24 -3.04
N ASP A 65 -29.31 -3.23 -1.99
CA ASP A 65 -29.62 -2.57 -0.72
C ASP A 65 -29.88 -1.07 -0.91
N TYR A 66 -29.09 -0.42 -1.74
CA TYR A 66 -29.32 0.99 -2.09
C TYR A 66 -30.65 1.17 -2.80
N ALA A 67 -30.95 0.36 -3.84
CA ALA A 67 -32.20 0.45 -4.62
C ALA A 67 -33.45 0.22 -3.77
N MET A 68 -33.38 -0.76 -2.83
CA MET A 68 -34.51 -1.06 -1.94
C MET A 68 -34.80 0.06 -0.92
N ASN A 69 -33.82 0.92 -0.63
CA ASN A 69 -33.95 2.00 0.32
C ASN A 69 -34.18 3.38 -0.31
N GLN A 70 -34.18 3.48 -1.65
CA GLN A 70 -34.40 4.75 -2.35
C GLN A 70 -35.88 4.95 -2.69
N THR A 71 -36.28 6.23 -2.63
CA THR A 71 -37.53 6.70 -3.20
C THR A 71 -37.26 7.26 -4.61
N ASP A 72 -38.21 7.10 -5.52
CA ASP A 72 -38.10 7.58 -6.88
C ASP A 72 -37.80 9.08 -6.95
N ASP A 73 -36.62 9.44 -7.47
CA ASP A 73 -36.19 10.80 -7.70
C ASP A 73 -35.61 10.94 -9.13
N VAL A 74 -36.35 11.62 -9.99
CA VAL A 74 -35.97 11.86 -11.40
C VAL A 74 -34.66 12.61 -11.53
N VAL A 75 -34.34 13.52 -10.59
CA VAL A 75 -33.08 14.28 -10.61
C VAL A 75 -31.90 13.37 -10.35
N SER A 76 -32.04 12.42 -9.44
CA SER A 76 -30.99 11.45 -9.15
C SER A 76 -30.78 10.47 -10.30
N ALA A 77 -31.83 10.07 -11.02
CA ALA A 77 -31.73 9.27 -12.23
C ALA A 77 -30.91 9.97 -13.33
N ALA A 78 -31.20 11.24 -13.60
CA ALA A 78 -30.47 12.04 -14.60
C ALA A 78 -28.98 12.21 -14.25
N ARG A 79 -28.65 12.40 -12.96
CA ARG A 79 -27.25 12.46 -12.48
C ARG A 79 -26.51 11.15 -12.69
N LEU A 80 -27.17 10.00 -12.47
CA LEU A 80 -26.58 8.69 -12.75
C LEU A 80 -26.33 8.50 -14.25
N ASP A 81 -27.26 8.91 -15.12
CA ASP A 81 -27.08 8.83 -16.55
C ASP A 81 -25.87 9.69 -17.01
N GLU A 82 -25.71 10.90 -16.47
CA GLU A 82 -24.54 11.75 -16.72
C GLU A 82 -23.24 11.09 -16.23
N SER A 83 -23.23 10.53 -15.02
CA SER A 83 -22.09 9.83 -14.45
C SER A 83 -21.66 8.61 -15.27
N ILE A 84 -22.62 7.83 -15.79
CA ILE A 84 -22.36 6.71 -16.71
C ILE A 84 -21.69 7.20 -18.00
N LEU A 85 -22.16 8.29 -18.59
CA LEU A 85 -21.56 8.85 -19.80
C LEU A 85 -20.14 9.35 -19.55
N GLN A 86 -19.86 9.96 -18.38
CA GLN A 86 -18.52 10.39 -17.99
C GLN A 86 -17.58 9.21 -17.80
N SER A 87 -18.03 8.15 -17.11
CA SER A 87 -17.24 6.92 -16.92
C SER A 87 -16.92 6.21 -18.24
N LEU A 88 -17.88 6.18 -19.18
CA LEU A 88 -17.65 5.66 -20.53
C LEU A 88 -16.60 6.48 -21.30
N ALA A 89 -16.62 7.80 -21.17
CA ALA A 89 -15.63 8.68 -21.81
C ALA A 89 -14.23 8.45 -21.21
N SER A 90 -14.13 8.33 -19.88
CA SER A 90 -12.87 8.02 -19.18
C SER A 90 -12.30 6.67 -19.60
N LEU A 91 -13.14 5.64 -19.67
CA LEU A 91 -12.73 4.30 -20.09
C LEU A 91 -12.21 4.29 -21.54
N ARG A 92 -12.88 5.01 -22.45
CA ARG A 92 -12.41 5.17 -23.85
C ARG A 92 -11.05 5.87 -23.91
N PHE A 93 -10.88 6.92 -23.12
CA PHE A 93 -9.62 7.66 -23.06
C PHE A 93 -8.49 6.78 -22.48
N ALA A 94 -8.72 6.06 -21.39
CA ALA A 94 -7.77 5.15 -20.77
C ALA A 94 -7.33 4.04 -21.75
N SER A 95 -8.28 3.45 -22.45
CA SER A 95 -8.02 2.44 -23.48
C SER A 95 -7.20 2.99 -24.66
N ALA A 96 -7.53 4.20 -25.14
CA ALA A 96 -6.82 4.83 -26.26
C ALA A 96 -5.41 5.30 -25.89
N SER A 97 -5.17 5.68 -24.63
CA SER A 97 -3.89 6.16 -24.11
C SER A 97 -2.97 5.01 -23.64
N GLY A 98 -3.46 3.77 -23.61
CA GLY A 98 -2.69 2.61 -23.12
C GLY A 98 -2.52 2.58 -21.58
N SER A 99 -3.35 3.31 -20.85
CA SER A 99 -3.34 3.34 -19.37
C SER A 99 -4.10 2.14 -18.78
N TYR A 100 -3.51 0.94 -18.90
CA TYR A 100 -4.19 -0.29 -18.48
C TYR A 100 -4.22 -0.54 -16.96
N ARG A 101 -3.47 0.22 -16.17
CA ARG A 101 -3.37 0.00 -14.70
C ARG A 101 -4.66 0.21 -13.93
N GLN A 102 -5.53 1.08 -14.44
CA GLN A 102 -6.81 1.43 -13.79
C GLN A 102 -8.02 0.90 -14.57
N LEU A 103 -7.77 0.12 -15.63
CA LEU A 103 -8.84 -0.31 -16.54
C LEU A 103 -9.86 -1.19 -15.83
N ASP A 104 -9.41 -2.09 -14.95
CA ASP A 104 -10.29 -2.99 -14.20
C ASP A 104 -11.14 -2.21 -13.20
N ASP A 105 -10.56 -1.23 -12.51
CA ASP A 105 -11.27 -0.35 -11.58
C ASP A 105 -12.31 0.52 -12.32
N ASP A 106 -11.93 1.08 -13.47
CA ASP A 106 -12.83 1.90 -14.31
C ASP A 106 -14.00 1.06 -14.87
N VAL A 107 -13.75 -0.19 -15.25
CA VAL A 107 -14.80 -1.12 -15.71
C VAL A 107 -15.74 -1.48 -14.55
N MET A 108 -15.21 -1.74 -13.36
CA MET A 108 -16.01 -2.06 -12.18
C MET A 108 -16.87 -0.87 -11.76
N GLU A 109 -16.32 0.35 -11.78
CA GLU A 109 -17.06 1.59 -11.48
C GLU A 109 -18.20 1.81 -12.48
N LEU A 110 -17.93 1.66 -13.78
CA LEU A 110 -18.97 1.77 -14.82
C LEU A 110 -20.07 0.72 -14.62
N LYS A 111 -19.71 -0.53 -14.35
CA LYS A 111 -20.66 -1.61 -14.07
C LYS A 111 -21.52 -1.27 -12.86
N SER A 112 -20.92 -0.78 -11.78
CA SER A 112 -21.61 -0.34 -10.57
C SER A 112 -22.66 0.73 -10.88
N GLN A 113 -22.29 1.76 -11.64
CA GLN A 113 -23.20 2.86 -12.01
C GLN A 113 -24.36 2.37 -12.87
N VAL A 114 -24.10 1.52 -13.86
CA VAL A 114 -25.13 0.95 -14.74
C VAL A 114 -26.11 0.07 -13.93
N LEU A 115 -25.62 -0.79 -13.06
CA LEU A 115 -26.47 -1.63 -12.21
C LEU A 115 -27.28 -0.79 -11.22
N LYS A 116 -26.64 0.20 -10.60
CA LYS A 116 -27.33 1.16 -9.72
C LYS A 116 -28.48 1.85 -10.43
N ARG A 117 -28.25 2.32 -11.67
CA ARG A 117 -29.29 2.93 -12.51
C ARG A 117 -30.40 1.94 -12.82
N SER A 118 -30.06 0.71 -13.19
CA SER A 118 -31.01 -0.35 -13.54
C SER A 118 -31.86 -0.78 -12.34
N TYR A 119 -31.28 -1.02 -11.21
CA TYR A 119 -32.00 -1.50 -10.01
C TYR A 119 -32.84 -0.41 -9.35
N THR A 120 -32.40 0.83 -9.37
CA THR A 120 -33.10 1.93 -8.68
C THR A 120 -34.20 2.55 -9.55
N TYR A 121 -33.96 2.69 -10.85
CA TYR A 121 -34.82 3.45 -11.77
C TYR A 121 -35.23 2.69 -13.02
N GLY A 122 -34.86 1.41 -13.13
CA GLY A 122 -35.24 0.55 -14.26
C GLY A 122 -36.71 0.09 -14.15
N GLU A 123 -37.35 -0.07 -15.29
CA GLU A 123 -38.68 -0.69 -15.35
C GLU A 123 -38.54 -2.21 -15.21
N GLY A 124 -39.28 -2.83 -14.32
CA GLY A 124 -39.47 -4.29 -14.34
C GLY A 124 -39.18 -5.11 -13.09
N LEU A 125 -38.55 -4.54 -12.06
CA LEU A 125 -38.35 -5.25 -10.79
C LEU A 125 -39.14 -4.56 -9.67
N ASP A 126 -40.08 -5.28 -9.09
CA ASP A 126 -40.75 -4.86 -7.87
C ASP A 126 -39.88 -5.14 -6.62
N SER A 127 -40.28 -4.62 -5.49
CA SER A 127 -39.53 -4.75 -4.23
C SER A 127 -39.40 -6.22 -3.77
N SER A 128 -40.35 -7.08 -4.12
CA SER A 128 -40.30 -8.51 -3.83
C SER A 128 -39.25 -9.21 -4.69
N GLN A 129 -39.18 -8.86 -5.97
CA GLN A 129 -38.22 -9.41 -6.92
C GLN A 129 -36.77 -8.94 -6.57
N LEU A 130 -36.59 -7.66 -6.20
CA LEU A 130 -35.32 -7.15 -5.72
C LEU A 130 -34.85 -7.88 -4.46
N SER A 131 -35.77 -8.11 -3.52
CA SER A 131 -35.48 -8.86 -2.29
C SER A 131 -35.10 -10.32 -2.57
N ALA A 132 -35.81 -11.00 -3.48
CA ALA A 132 -35.51 -12.38 -3.88
C ALA A 132 -34.13 -12.47 -4.57
N LEU A 133 -33.81 -11.52 -5.48
CA LEU A 133 -32.52 -11.45 -6.15
C LEU A 133 -31.40 -11.24 -5.13
N ARG A 134 -31.57 -10.28 -4.22
CA ARG A 134 -30.60 -10.02 -3.14
C ARG A 134 -30.33 -11.28 -2.32
N GLN A 135 -31.36 -12.00 -1.92
CA GLN A 135 -31.20 -13.22 -1.13
C GLN A 135 -30.42 -14.30 -1.89
N SER A 136 -30.68 -14.46 -3.19
CA SER A 136 -29.93 -15.39 -4.05
C SER A 136 -28.45 -15.04 -4.12
N LEU A 137 -28.11 -13.75 -4.32
CA LEU A 137 -26.72 -13.30 -4.37
C LEU A 137 -26.00 -13.47 -3.02
N ILE A 138 -26.71 -13.28 -1.91
CA ILE A 138 -26.13 -13.53 -0.56
C ILE A 138 -25.79 -15.02 -0.38
N GLU A 139 -26.64 -15.93 -0.85
CA GLU A 139 -26.40 -17.37 -0.76
C GLU A 139 -25.21 -17.78 -1.63
N GLU A 140 -25.11 -17.24 -2.84
CA GLU A 140 -23.95 -17.44 -3.73
C GLU A 140 -22.65 -16.88 -3.11
N TYR A 141 -22.67 -15.67 -2.59
CA TYR A 141 -21.53 -15.07 -1.88
C TYR A 141 -21.05 -15.94 -0.71
N ARG A 142 -21.99 -16.48 0.08
CA ARG A 142 -21.65 -17.37 1.22
C ARG A 142 -21.00 -18.67 0.75
N ALA A 143 -21.47 -19.25 -0.34
CA ALA A 143 -20.89 -20.46 -0.92
C ALA A 143 -19.45 -20.18 -1.40
N LEU A 144 -19.22 -19.10 -2.15
CA LEU A 144 -17.89 -18.70 -2.60
C LEU A 144 -16.97 -18.35 -1.43
N ARG A 145 -17.46 -17.67 -0.40
CA ARG A 145 -16.69 -17.36 0.81
C ARG A 145 -16.20 -18.63 1.51
N THR A 146 -17.04 -19.67 1.60
CA THR A 146 -16.63 -20.95 2.17
C THR A 146 -15.54 -21.61 1.33
N GLN A 147 -15.67 -21.59 0.01
CA GLN A 147 -14.64 -22.09 -0.91
C GLN A 147 -13.33 -21.29 -0.79
N SER A 148 -13.40 -19.95 -0.77
CA SER A 148 -12.25 -19.07 -0.67
C SER A 148 -11.46 -19.30 0.62
N SER A 149 -12.12 -19.54 1.74
CA SER A 149 -11.46 -19.71 3.04
C SER A 149 -10.45 -20.86 3.11
N SER A 150 -10.56 -21.84 2.21
CA SER A 150 -9.65 -22.98 2.13
C SER A 150 -8.43 -22.75 1.21
N VAL A 151 -8.48 -21.74 0.33
CA VAL A 151 -7.47 -21.51 -0.73
C VAL A 151 -6.89 -20.10 -0.72
N THR A 152 -7.33 -19.26 0.21
CA THR A 152 -6.85 -17.89 0.36
C THR A 152 -6.50 -17.63 1.81
N SER A 153 -5.28 -17.17 2.07
CA SER A 153 -4.82 -16.71 3.37
C SER A 153 -4.66 -15.19 3.39
N ARG A 154 -4.55 -14.61 4.60
CA ARG A 154 -4.42 -13.16 4.79
C ARG A 154 -3.10 -12.84 5.45
N ILE A 155 -2.45 -11.78 4.96
CA ILE A 155 -1.36 -11.11 5.66
C ILE A 155 -1.97 -9.90 6.35
N THR A 156 -1.84 -9.84 7.66
CA THR A 156 -2.34 -8.73 8.48
C THR A 156 -1.19 -7.90 9.02
N ALA A 157 -1.43 -6.62 9.23
CA ALA A 157 -0.48 -5.70 9.84
C ALA A 157 -0.20 -6.12 11.31
N PRO A 158 1.04 -6.44 11.69
CA PRO A 158 1.38 -6.81 13.07
C PRO A 158 1.38 -5.62 14.02
N ALA A 159 1.51 -4.40 13.49
CA ALA A 159 1.45 -3.13 14.21
C ALA A 159 0.72 -2.09 13.36
N ALA A 160 0.36 -0.95 13.96
CA ALA A 160 -0.08 0.21 13.20
C ALA A 160 1.13 0.87 12.50
N GLY A 161 0.91 1.42 11.31
CA GLY A 161 1.97 2.07 10.54
C GLY A 161 1.51 2.47 9.14
N VAL A 162 2.45 2.92 8.33
CA VAL A 162 2.23 3.25 6.93
C VAL A 162 2.71 2.08 6.06
N PHE A 163 1.85 1.61 5.19
CA PHE A 163 2.17 0.51 4.30
C PHE A 163 3.05 0.98 3.13
N SER A 164 4.04 0.16 2.77
CA SER A 164 4.82 0.28 1.54
C SER A 164 4.99 -1.08 0.90
N SER A 165 4.68 -1.18 -0.38
CA SER A 165 4.92 -2.39 -1.19
C SER A 165 6.41 -2.56 -1.54
N LEU A 166 7.22 -1.53 -1.33
CA LEU A 166 8.62 -1.46 -1.72
C LEU A 166 9.51 -1.93 -0.55
N ALA A 167 9.87 -3.19 -0.55
CA ALA A 167 10.87 -3.77 0.36
C ALA A 167 12.16 -4.02 -0.42
N ASP A 168 13.29 -3.55 0.11
CA ASP A 168 14.62 -3.68 -0.51
C ASP A 168 15.55 -4.69 0.20
N GLY A 169 15.13 -5.19 1.36
CA GLY A 169 15.86 -6.16 2.17
C GLY A 169 16.75 -5.52 3.25
N TYR A 170 16.92 -4.20 3.24
CA TYR A 170 17.71 -3.50 4.26
C TYR A 170 16.94 -3.23 5.55
N GLU A 171 15.64 -3.47 5.59
CA GLU A 171 14.75 -3.16 6.71
C GLU A 171 15.18 -3.82 8.04
N SER A 172 15.81 -5.00 7.95
CA SER A 172 16.33 -5.70 9.14
C SER A 172 17.79 -5.39 9.45
N LEU A 173 18.53 -4.83 8.49
CA LEU A 173 19.94 -4.50 8.62
C LEU A 173 20.15 -3.07 9.10
N LEU A 174 19.40 -2.13 8.52
CA LEU A 174 19.45 -0.72 8.83
C LEU A 174 18.24 -0.32 9.70
N THR A 175 18.40 -0.51 11.00
CA THR A 175 17.39 -0.15 12.01
C THR A 175 17.89 1.02 12.86
N PRO A 176 16.99 1.81 13.51
CA PRO A 176 17.41 2.84 14.46
C PRO A 176 18.35 2.33 15.55
N GLN A 177 18.26 1.05 15.92
CA GLN A 177 19.16 0.42 16.90
C GLN A 177 20.49 0.01 16.30
N SER A 178 20.50 -0.59 15.10
CA SER A 178 21.74 -1.08 14.48
C SER A 178 22.71 0.06 14.13
N ILE A 179 22.22 1.21 13.68
CA ILE A 179 23.07 2.35 13.32
C ILE A 179 23.79 2.97 14.51
N LEU A 180 23.35 2.72 15.76
CA LEU A 180 24.03 3.22 16.96
C LEU A 180 25.37 2.53 17.22
N THR A 181 25.58 1.35 16.67
CA THR A 181 26.78 0.53 16.87
C THR A 181 27.55 0.28 15.58
N MET A 182 27.06 0.76 14.43
CA MET A 182 27.74 0.65 13.14
C MET A 182 28.96 1.56 13.07
N THR A 183 30.02 1.03 12.49
CA THR A 183 31.21 1.79 12.11
C THR A 183 31.09 2.31 10.66
N PRO A 184 31.93 3.29 10.25
CA PRO A 184 32.00 3.67 8.83
C PRO A 184 32.28 2.49 7.90
N ALA A 185 33.13 1.54 8.32
CA ALA A 185 33.43 0.34 7.54
C ALA A 185 32.22 -0.58 7.36
N ASP A 186 31.31 -0.66 8.36
CA ASP A 186 30.06 -1.42 8.24
C ASP A 186 29.12 -0.79 7.22
N LEU A 187 29.03 0.55 7.18
CA LEU A 187 28.21 1.27 6.19
C LEU A 187 28.76 1.10 4.77
N ASP A 188 30.09 1.15 4.61
CA ASP A 188 30.73 0.90 3.31
C ASP A 188 30.53 -0.54 2.84
N ALA A 189 30.62 -1.51 3.76
CA ALA A 189 30.36 -2.92 3.46
C ALA A 189 28.90 -3.14 3.00
N LEU A 190 27.95 -2.47 3.64
CA LEU A 190 26.52 -2.52 3.21
C LEU A 190 26.32 -1.92 1.82
N ALA A 191 27.03 -0.85 1.47
CA ALA A 191 26.94 -0.23 0.16
C ALA A 191 27.45 -1.15 -0.96
N GLY A 192 28.38 -2.06 -0.65
CA GLY A 192 28.89 -3.06 -1.59
C GLY A 192 28.07 -4.35 -1.69
N GLN A 193 27.07 -4.54 -0.82
CA GLN A 193 26.23 -5.74 -0.82
C GLN A 193 24.96 -5.52 -1.67
N GLN A 194 24.64 -6.52 -2.49
CA GLN A 194 23.30 -6.62 -3.09
C GLN A 194 22.38 -7.37 -2.12
N VAL A 195 21.54 -6.61 -1.43
CA VAL A 195 20.52 -7.16 -0.53
C VAL A 195 19.18 -7.08 -1.24
N THR A 196 18.39 -8.12 -1.12
CA THR A 196 17.02 -8.19 -1.68
C THR A 196 16.07 -8.68 -0.61
N ALA A 197 14.84 -8.18 -0.64
CA ALA A 197 13.79 -8.69 0.24
C ALA A 197 13.54 -10.19 -0.04
N PRO A 198 13.15 -10.97 0.97
CA PRO A 198 12.73 -12.35 0.78
C PRO A 198 11.63 -12.47 -0.28
N SER A 199 11.71 -13.49 -1.13
CA SER A 199 10.69 -13.76 -2.15
C SER A 199 9.32 -13.96 -1.48
N GLY A 200 8.27 -13.37 -2.08
CA GLY A 200 6.91 -13.43 -1.54
C GLY A 200 6.62 -12.45 -0.39
N THR A 201 7.55 -11.54 -0.10
CA THR A 201 7.30 -10.45 0.86
C THR A 201 6.20 -9.53 0.31
N ALA A 202 5.17 -9.27 1.11
CA ALA A 202 4.05 -8.41 0.72
C ALA A 202 4.38 -6.91 0.78
N GLY A 203 5.56 -6.56 1.29
CA GLY A 203 6.00 -5.19 1.54
C GLY A 203 6.46 -4.99 2.97
N LYS A 204 6.33 -3.79 3.47
CA LYS A 204 6.74 -3.41 4.83
C LYS A 204 5.77 -2.41 5.46
N LEU A 205 5.86 -2.30 6.77
CA LEU A 205 5.23 -1.24 7.55
C LEU A 205 6.29 -0.29 8.08
N ILE A 206 6.05 0.99 7.92
CA ILE A 206 6.80 2.07 8.54
C ILE A 206 6.06 2.39 9.84
N THR A 207 6.65 2.03 10.98
CA THR A 207 5.96 2.06 12.28
C THR A 207 6.28 3.30 13.12
N SER A 208 7.18 4.16 12.64
CA SER A 208 7.53 5.42 13.28
C SER A 208 7.61 6.55 12.25
N ASP A 209 7.19 7.74 12.65
CA ASP A 209 7.38 9.00 11.93
C ASP A 209 8.82 9.53 12.02
N ARG A 210 9.60 8.98 12.96
CA ARG A 210 11.03 9.32 13.12
C ARG A 210 11.87 8.58 12.10
N TRP A 211 12.85 9.28 11.58
CA TRP A 211 13.85 8.73 10.71
C TRP A 211 15.22 9.32 10.98
N TYR A 212 16.24 8.62 10.55
CA TYR A 212 17.63 8.94 10.82
C TYR A 212 18.39 8.95 9.50
N PHE A 213 19.48 9.70 9.45
CA PHE A 213 20.41 9.65 8.35
C PHE A 213 21.75 9.17 8.88
N ALA A 214 22.23 8.04 8.36
CA ALA A 214 23.51 7.46 8.71
C ALA A 214 24.48 7.65 7.54
N ALA A 215 25.61 8.31 7.80
CA ALA A 215 26.66 8.53 6.80
C ALA A 215 28.05 8.43 7.44
N ALA A 216 29.01 7.96 6.66
CA ALA A 216 30.41 8.01 7.02
C ALA A 216 30.97 9.39 6.67
N VAL A 217 31.60 10.05 7.64
CA VAL A 217 32.25 11.37 7.48
C VAL A 217 33.60 11.36 8.15
N SER A 218 34.48 12.30 7.82
CA SER A 218 35.75 12.46 8.49
C SER A 218 35.59 12.87 9.96
N GLU A 219 36.60 12.59 10.79
CA GLU A 219 36.59 12.96 12.20
C GLU A 219 36.42 14.48 12.41
N GLU A 220 37.08 15.31 11.58
CA GLU A 220 36.96 16.76 11.62
C GLU A 220 35.51 17.22 11.34
N GLU A 221 34.86 16.61 10.37
CA GLU A 221 33.46 16.88 10.02
C GLU A 221 32.51 16.43 11.12
N ALA A 222 32.74 15.25 11.70
CA ALA A 222 31.96 14.74 12.82
C ALA A 222 32.09 15.68 14.05
N LEU A 223 33.28 16.15 14.38
CA LEU A 223 33.51 17.10 15.45
C LEU A 223 32.86 18.46 15.17
N ARG A 224 32.79 18.88 13.92
CA ARG A 224 32.10 20.12 13.55
C ARG A 224 30.58 19.96 13.68
N LEU A 225 30.02 18.85 13.19
CA LEU A 225 28.60 18.54 13.30
C LEU A 225 28.16 18.38 14.76
N SER A 226 28.99 17.79 15.61
CA SER A 226 28.68 17.56 17.03
C SER A 226 28.51 18.87 17.85
N LYS A 227 28.96 19.99 17.34
CA LYS A 227 28.82 21.31 17.97
C LYS A 227 27.51 22.00 17.59
N GLU A 228 26.83 21.51 16.57
CA GLU A 228 25.57 22.08 16.07
C GLU A 228 24.38 21.45 16.80
N SER A 229 23.41 22.26 17.19
CA SER A 229 22.17 21.78 17.81
C SER A 229 21.13 21.29 16.77
N SER A 230 21.28 21.78 15.53
CA SER A 230 20.42 21.40 14.42
C SER A 230 21.16 21.55 13.10
N VAL A 231 20.82 20.73 12.12
CA VAL A 231 21.42 20.76 10.78
C VAL A 231 20.32 20.71 9.74
N THR A 232 20.45 21.52 8.70
CA THR A 232 19.58 21.43 7.53
C THR A 232 20.24 20.51 6.50
N ALA A 233 19.60 19.39 6.19
CA ALA A 233 20.03 18.47 5.15
C ALA A 233 19.24 18.73 3.86
N ARG A 234 19.95 18.69 2.73
CA ARG A 234 19.35 18.66 1.39
C ARG A 234 19.78 17.38 0.72
N PHE A 235 18.81 16.64 0.20
CA PHE A 235 19.10 15.43 -0.55
C PHE A 235 19.06 15.72 -2.04
N SER A 236 20.16 15.41 -2.72
CA SER A 236 20.28 15.47 -4.18
C SER A 236 20.67 14.10 -4.69
N GLY A 237 20.06 13.63 -5.75
CA GLY A 237 20.42 12.37 -6.41
C GLY A 237 19.25 11.51 -6.80
N SER A 238 19.52 10.44 -7.55
CA SER A 238 18.53 9.41 -7.89
C SER A 238 18.25 8.55 -6.65
N PHE A 239 17.12 8.76 -6.06
CA PHE A 239 16.65 7.89 -4.98
C PHE A 239 16.14 6.57 -5.57
N SER A 240 16.51 5.45 -4.96
CA SER A 240 15.73 4.22 -5.11
C SER A 240 14.26 4.51 -4.73
N PRO A 241 13.26 3.85 -5.37
CA PRO A 241 11.84 4.17 -5.14
C PRO A 241 11.39 4.12 -3.67
N ALA A 242 12.16 3.52 -2.78
CA ALA A 242 11.97 3.60 -1.32
C ALA A 242 12.29 4.98 -0.71
N ARG A 243 12.76 5.95 -1.50
CA ARG A 243 13.20 7.25 -1.04
C ARG A 243 12.39 8.36 -1.70
N LYS A 244 11.24 8.68 -1.12
CA LYS A 244 10.46 9.83 -1.55
C LYS A 244 11.07 11.11 -0.98
N GLU A 245 11.26 12.13 -1.83
CA GLU A 245 11.75 13.44 -1.44
C GLU A 245 10.92 14.01 -0.29
N SER A 246 11.57 14.27 0.83
CA SER A 246 11.04 15.17 1.83
C SER A 246 12.16 16.06 2.33
N SER A 247 12.02 17.35 2.10
CA SER A 247 12.83 18.36 2.77
C SER A 247 12.34 18.48 4.21
N GLY A 248 13.13 18.03 5.17
CA GLY A 248 12.81 18.11 6.59
C GLY A 248 13.94 18.79 7.38
N ILE A 249 13.57 19.44 8.46
CA ILE A 249 14.52 19.90 9.48
C ILE A 249 14.82 18.68 10.35
N PHE A 250 16.09 18.29 10.42
CA PHE A 250 16.53 17.15 11.20
C PHE A 250 17.07 17.58 12.54
N THR A 251 16.62 16.96 13.61
CA THR A 251 17.28 17.01 14.90
C THR A 251 18.29 15.87 14.93
N LEU A 252 19.58 16.20 14.89
CA LEU A 252 20.61 15.20 15.17
C LEU A 252 20.50 14.81 16.65
N SER A 253 19.99 13.61 16.94
CA SER A 253 20.29 13.00 18.22
C SER A 253 21.77 12.56 18.15
N GLN A 254 22.64 13.25 18.87
CA GLN A 254 24.05 12.92 18.93
C GLN A 254 24.20 11.52 19.52
N THR A 255 24.64 10.57 18.72
CA THR A 255 25.40 9.42 19.19
C THR A 255 26.70 9.43 18.41
N ALA A 256 27.65 10.21 18.88
CA ALA A 256 29.04 10.05 18.45
C ALA A 256 29.49 8.71 18.99
N SER A 257 29.48 7.66 18.17
CA SER A 257 30.30 6.49 18.40
C SER A 257 31.73 6.87 18.06
N THR A 258 32.47 7.35 19.04
CA THR A 258 33.92 7.40 18.97
C THR A 258 34.41 5.98 19.06
N ASP A 259 34.93 5.45 17.96
CA ASP A 259 35.67 4.19 17.95
C ASP A 259 36.89 4.38 18.86
N PRO A 260 37.01 3.63 20.01
CA PRO A 260 38.15 3.80 20.93
C PRO A 260 39.44 3.19 20.36
N HIS A 261 39.48 2.67 19.16
CA HIS A 261 40.65 2.02 18.56
C HIS A 261 41.42 2.90 17.57
N ASN A 262 41.04 4.15 17.33
CA ASN A 262 41.78 5.04 16.42
C ASN A 262 42.42 6.26 17.11
N ALA A 263 42.75 6.14 18.40
CA ALA A 263 43.59 7.07 19.12
C ALA A 263 44.96 6.45 19.31
N SER A 264 45.85 6.56 18.30
CA SER A 264 47.26 6.35 18.40
C SER A 264 47.99 7.37 17.57
#